data_1622c8f87e906fb5ca6dd3dc4bbfa528
#
_entry.id   1622c8f87e906fb5ca6dd3dc4bbfa528
#
_cell.length_a   1.000
_cell.length_b   1.000
_cell.length_c   1.000
_cell.angle_alpha   90.00
_cell.angle_beta   90.00
_cell.angle_gamma   90.00
#
_symmetry.space_group_name_H-M   'P 1'
#
loop_
_entity.id
_entity.type
_entity.pdbx_description
1 polymer ?
#
loop_
_entity_poly.entity_id
_entity_poly.type
_entity_poly.pdbx_seq_one_letter_code
_entity_poly.pdbx_strand_id
1 'polypeptide(L)'
;MKPVFTCIGFLICIQLFACCNKNSAITSSPENVLNTDSMKLKITVGTTAFTATLYNNPTVAAFKTRLPMTINMSDVNANEKYFDLPGSLPANASNPGTLQTGDLMLYGSNTLVLFYKSFSTSYNYTRLARIENPSGLAAALGSGNVMVKFEAE
;
A
#
# COMPACT_ATOMS: atom_id res chain seq x y z
N MET A 1 19.96 7.30 87.20
CA MET A 1 18.75 8.14 87.34
C MET A 1 18.83 9.20 86.30
N LYS A 2 17.96 9.16 85.35
CA LYS A 2 17.55 10.22 84.58
C LYS A 2 17.59 10.22 83.23
N PRO A 3 16.61 10.59 82.49
CA PRO A 3 16.20 9.96 81.29
C PRO A 3 16.82 10.62 80.02
N VAL A 4 16.97 9.80 79.01
CA VAL A 4 17.42 10.19 77.70
C VAL A 4 16.19 10.57 76.85
N PHE A 5 16.17 11.81 76.39
CA PHE A 5 15.14 12.29 75.40
C PHE A 5 15.54 11.88 74.01
N THR A 6 14.74 11.05 73.42
CA THR A 6 14.92 10.62 72.06
C THR A 6 14.12 11.53 71.09
N CYS A 7 14.83 12.35 70.31
CA CYS A 7 14.24 13.09 69.21
C CYS A 7 14.06 12.18 68.01
N ILE A 8 12.81 11.91 67.67
CA ILE A 8 12.43 11.20 66.46
C ILE A 8 12.39 12.22 65.28
N GLY A 9 13.41 12.19 64.44
CA GLY A 9 13.43 12.92 63.23
C GLY A 9 12.63 12.19 62.17
N PHE A 10 11.50 12.78 61.74
CA PHE A 10 10.66 12.24 60.68
C PHE A 10 11.28 12.63 59.33
N LEU A 11 11.97 11.68 58.71
CA LEU A 11 12.56 11.86 57.39
C LEU A 11 11.48 11.57 56.33
N ILE A 12 10.90 12.63 55.74
CA ILE A 12 9.98 12.51 54.62
C ILE A 12 10.80 12.23 53.37
N CYS A 13 10.77 10.98 52.93
CA CYS A 13 11.32 10.57 51.66
C CYS A 13 10.34 10.94 50.56
N ILE A 14 10.60 12.07 49.89
CA ILE A 14 9.87 12.44 48.67
C ILE A 14 10.45 11.57 47.52
N GLN A 15 9.72 10.54 47.17
CA GLN A 15 10.04 9.76 45.98
C GLN A 15 9.55 10.53 44.74
N LEU A 16 10.48 11.13 44.03
CA LEU A 16 10.26 11.64 42.68
C LEU A 16 10.12 10.46 41.74
N PHE A 17 8.89 10.13 41.38
CA PHE A 17 8.63 9.25 40.25
C PHE A 17 9.06 9.97 38.96
N ALA A 18 10.27 9.71 38.50
CA ALA A 18 10.69 10.03 37.17
C ALA A 18 9.92 9.10 36.21
N CYS A 19 8.84 9.62 35.63
CA CYS A 19 8.14 8.97 34.56
C CYS A 19 9.05 9.01 33.33
N CYS A 20 9.87 7.97 33.13
CA CYS A 20 10.55 7.73 31.87
C CYS A 20 9.48 7.36 30.83
N ASN A 21 9.00 8.37 30.13
CA ASN A 21 8.25 8.16 28.89
C ASN A 21 9.22 7.60 27.85
N LYS A 22 9.32 6.28 27.76
CA LYS A 22 9.96 5.62 26.62
C LYS A 22 9.04 5.81 25.43
N ASN A 23 9.21 6.92 24.71
CA ASN A 23 8.80 6.98 23.32
C ASN A 23 9.63 5.96 22.55
N SER A 24 9.12 4.75 22.48
CA SER A 24 9.52 3.82 21.44
C SER A 24 9.09 4.45 20.13
N ALA A 25 10.02 5.13 19.47
CA ALA A 25 9.87 5.46 18.07
C ALA A 25 9.73 4.13 17.34
N ILE A 26 8.49 3.73 17.08
CA ILE A 26 8.21 2.70 16.10
C ILE A 26 8.58 3.35 14.77
N THR A 27 9.80 3.05 14.31
CA THR A 27 10.20 3.29 12.93
C THR A 27 9.41 2.30 12.10
N SER A 28 8.12 2.58 11.88
CA SER A 28 7.35 1.92 10.85
C SER A 28 7.86 2.49 9.53
N SER A 29 8.61 1.69 8.80
CA SER A 29 8.81 1.86 7.37
C SER A 29 7.45 2.19 6.75
N PRO A 30 7.33 3.16 5.82
CA PRO A 30 6.04 3.49 5.20
C PRO A 30 5.65 2.35 4.26
N GLU A 31 5.06 1.29 4.81
CA GLU A 31 4.75 0.09 4.06
C GLU A 31 3.26 -0.02 3.80
N ASN A 32 2.93 0.01 2.51
CA ASN A 32 1.86 -0.74 1.84
C ASN A 32 0.51 -0.89 2.58
N VAL A 33 0.12 0.08 3.39
CA VAL A 33 -1.19 0.11 4.02
C VAL A 33 -2.20 0.65 3.01
N LEU A 34 -3.30 -0.07 2.78
CA LEU A 34 -4.42 0.48 2.03
C LEU A 34 -4.90 1.75 2.72
N ASN A 35 -4.95 2.84 1.98
CA ASN A 35 -5.43 4.11 2.52
C ASN A 35 -6.95 4.02 2.72
N THR A 36 -7.38 3.82 3.97
CA THR A 36 -8.80 3.80 4.32
C THR A 36 -9.45 5.18 4.23
N ASP A 37 -8.67 6.24 4.12
CA ASP A 37 -9.16 7.61 3.93
C ASP A 37 -9.28 7.93 2.43
N SER A 38 -10.15 7.16 1.78
CA SER A 38 -10.86 7.37 0.52
C SER A 38 -10.09 7.91 -0.69
N MET A 39 -8.84 7.50 -0.92
CA MET A 39 -8.26 7.72 -2.25
C MET A 39 -8.65 6.56 -3.16
N LYS A 40 -9.66 6.78 -3.99
CA LYS A 40 -10.15 5.78 -4.94
C LYS A 40 -9.55 5.99 -6.32
N LEU A 41 -9.42 4.88 -7.03
CA LEU A 41 -9.01 4.82 -8.42
C LEU A 41 -10.13 4.13 -9.20
N LYS A 42 -10.64 4.82 -10.22
CA LYS A 42 -11.55 4.21 -11.18
C LYS A 42 -10.75 3.58 -12.31
N ILE A 43 -11.00 2.31 -12.56
CA ILE A 43 -10.40 1.52 -13.65
C ILE A 43 -11.51 1.13 -14.60
N THR A 44 -11.48 1.64 -15.84
CA THR A 44 -12.51 1.37 -16.85
C THR A 44 -11.93 0.52 -17.97
N VAL A 45 -12.62 -0.58 -18.30
CA VAL A 45 -12.30 -1.50 -19.39
C VAL A 45 -13.53 -1.62 -20.28
N GLY A 46 -13.45 -1.10 -21.49
CA GLY A 46 -14.62 -0.98 -22.37
C GLY A 46 -15.73 -0.17 -21.70
N THR A 47 -16.87 -0.81 -21.42
CA THR A 47 -18.02 -0.20 -20.72
C THR A 47 -18.07 -0.55 -19.23
N THR A 48 -17.16 -1.38 -18.73
CA THR A 48 -17.16 -1.84 -17.34
C THR A 48 -16.20 -1.00 -16.51
N ALA A 49 -16.67 -0.49 -15.37
CA ALA A 49 -15.87 0.27 -14.40
C ALA A 49 -15.69 -0.52 -13.12
N PHE A 50 -14.49 -0.43 -12.55
CA PHE A 50 -14.11 -1.02 -11.28
C PHE A 50 -13.55 0.07 -10.37
N THR A 51 -13.95 0.07 -9.10
CA THR A 51 -13.35 0.93 -8.08
C THR A 51 -12.24 0.17 -7.36
N ALA A 52 -11.09 0.81 -7.23
CA ALA A 52 -9.95 0.29 -6.50
C ALA A 52 -9.53 1.25 -5.38
N THR A 53 -9.07 0.70 -4.27
CA THR A 53 -8.49 1.48 -3.17
C THR A 53 -6.99 1.59 -3.37
N LEU A 54 -6.46 2.82 -3.34
CA LEU A 54 -5.04 3.11 -3.46
C LEU A 54 -4.29 2.83 -2.15
N TYR A 55 -3.06 2.34 -2.27
CA TYR A 55 -2.14 2.24 -1.14
C TYR A 55 -1.54 3.61 -0.79
N ASN A 56 -1.13 3.79 0.46
CA ASN A 56 -0.46 5.00 0.90
C ASN A 56 1.07 4.83 0.84
N ASN A 57 1.68 5.21 -0.28
CA ASN A 57 3.12 5.18 -0.46
C ASN A 57 3.58 6.23 -1.51
N PRO A 58 4.89 6.55 -1.57
CA PRO A 58 5.42 7.53 -2.53
C PRO A 58 5.20 7.17 -3.99
N THR A 59 5.15 5.88 -4.33
CA THR A 59 4.88 5.39 -5.69
C THR A 59 3.48 5.80 -6.14
N VAL A 60 2.49 5.62 -5.25
CA VAL A 60 1.10 6.01 -5.51
C VAL A 60 0.97 7.53 -5.65
N ALA A 61 1.66 8.30 -4.81
CA ALA A 61 1.69 9.76 -4.94
C ALA A 61 2.18 10.19 -6.34
N ALA A 62 3.28 9.59 -6.81
CA ALA A 62 3.82 9.85 -8.15
C ALA A 62 2.93 9.28 -9.27
N PHE A 63 2.31 8.12 -9.08
CA PHE A 63 1.36 7.53 -10.05
C PHE A 63 0.14 8.42 -10.27
N LYS A 64 -0.41 9.00 -9.21
CA LYS A 64 -1.55 9.92 -9.28
C LYS A 64 -1.31 11.15 -10.14
N THR A 65 -0.08 11.65 -10.22
CA THR A 65 0.24 12.80 -11.07
C THR A 65 0.13 12.49 -12.57
N ARG A 66 0.02 11.22 -12.94
CA ARG A 66 -0.13 10.76 -14.33
C ARG A 66 -1.59 10.53 -14.72
N LEU A 67 -2.51 10.63 -13.78
CA LEU A 67 -3.94 10.44 -14.04
C LEU A 67 -4.61 11.74 -14.55
N PRO A 68 -5.62 11.68 -15.40
CA PRO A 68 -6.15 10.46 -16.00
C PRO A 68 -5.25 9.92 -17.12
N MET A 69 -5.20 8.60 -17.29
CA MET A 69 -4.49 7.99 -18.42
C MET A 69 -5.30 6.85 -19.04
N THR A 70 -5.15 6.69 -20.36
CA THR A 70 -5.72 5.57 -21.10
C THR A 70 -4.57 4.87 -21.82
N ILE A 71 -4.39 3.59 -21.56
CA ILE A 71 -3.25 2.81 -22.05
C ILE A 71 -3.71 1.50 -22.66
N ASN A 72 -2.97 1.01 -23.64
CA ASN A 72 -3.20 -0.31 -24.25
C ASN A 72 -2.33 -1.34 -23.54
N MET A 73 -2.93 -2.09 -22.62
CA MET A 73 -2.23 -3.11 -21.84
C MET A 73 -2.15 -4.43 -22.60
N SER A 74 -0.97 -5.06 -22.55
CA SER A 74 -0.70 -6.35 -23.18
C SER A 74 -0.92 -7.51 -22.22
N ASP A 75 -1.37 -8.66 -22.77
CA ASP A 75 -1.56 -9.89 -21.99
C ASP A 75 -0.24 -10.64 -21.78
N VAL A 76 -0.03 -11.13 -20.58
CA VAL A 76 1.08 -12.05 -20.25
C VAL A 76 0.54 -13.24 -19.47
N ASN A 77 0.95 -14.42 -19.88
CA ASN A 77 0.67 -15.71 -19.23
C ASN A 77 -0.82 -15.97 -18.94
N ALA A 78 -1.72 -15.25 -19.59
CA ALA A 78 -3.16 -15.33 -19.35
C ALA A 78 -3.54 -15.18 -17.85
N ASN A 79 -2.83 -14.32 -17.12
CA ASN A 79 -3.06 -14.04 -15.70
C ASN A 79 -2.92 -12.56 -15.33
N GLU A 80 -2.28 -11.76 -16.19
CA GLU A 80 -2.01 -10.34 -15.96
C GLU A 80 -2.02 -9.52 -17.26
N LYS A 81 -2.31 -8.23 -17.13
CA LYS A 81 -2.12 -7.22 -18.15
C LYS A 81 -1.01 -6.27 -17.72
N TYR A 82 -0.10 -5.91 -18.60
CA TYR A 82 0.98 -4.99 -18.31
C TYR A 82 1.11 -3.86 -19.31
N PHE A 83 1.76 -2.78 -18.87
CA PHE A 83 2.12 -1.63 -19.70
C PHE A 83 3.38 -0.96 -19.13
N ASP A 84 4.35 -0.70 -20.00
CA ASP A 84 5.55 0.05 -19.62
C ASP A 84 5.30 1.54 -19.70
N LEU A 85 5.31 2.19 -18.56
CA LEU A 85 5.15 3.65 -18.45
C LEU A 85 6.36 4.36 -19.09
N PRO A 86 6.15 5.51 -19.73
CA PRO A 86 7.21 6.26 -20.42
C PRO A 86 8.26 6.88 -19.48
N GLY A 87 8.24 6.54 -18.20
CA GLY A 87 9.23 7.00 -17.22
C GLY A 87 9.03 6.30 -15.89
N SER A 88 10.09 6.26 -15.09
CA SER A 88 10.10 5.58 -13.79
C SER A 88 9.23 6.27 -12.74
N LEU A 89 8.75 5.48 -11.81
CA LEU A 89 8.14 5.89 -10.55
C LEU A 89 9.10 5.53 -9.40
N PRO A 90 9.04 6.22 -8.26
CA PRO A 90 9.65 5.71 -7.04
C PRO A 90 9.19 4.27 -6.78
N ALA A 91 10.10 3.37 -6.45
CA ALA A 91 9.76 1.98 -6.19
C ALA A 91 10.19 1.58 -4.78
N ASN A 92 9.33 0.82 -4.10
CA ASN A 92 9.61 0.14 -2.82
C ASN A 92 9.08 -1.29 -2.93
N ALA A 93 9.78 -2.09 -3.73
CA ALA A 93 9.35 -3.41 -4.10
C ALA A 93 9.57 -4.42 -2.97
N SER A 94 8.57 -5.22 -2.68
CA SER A 94 8.62 -6.36 -1.76
C SER A 94 7.91 -7.56 -2.37
N ASN A 95 8.24 -8.76 -1.88
CA ASN A 95 7.55 -9.97 -2.32
C ASN A 95 6.15 -10.03 -1.68
N PRO A 96 5.06 -10.06 -2.48
CA PRO A 96 3.70 -10.16 -1.95
C PRO A 96 3.32 -11.59 -1.52
N GLY A 97 4.14 -12.59 -1.81
CA GLY A 97 3.84 -14.01 -1.62
C GLY A 97 2.78 -14.52 -2.59
N THR A 98 1.58 -14.02 -2.47
CA THR A 98 0.44 -14.34 -3.35
C THR A 98 -0.13 -13.06 -3.94
N LEU A 99 -0.22 -13.04 -5.26
CA LEU A 99 -0.94 -12.03 -6.04
C LEU A 99 -2.42 -12.37 -6.05
N GLN A 100 -3.27 -11.35 -5.99
CA GLN A 100 -4.72 -11.53 -5.98
C GLN A 100 -5.33 -10.91 -7.22
N THR A 101 -6.44 -11.50 -7.69
CA THR A 101 -7.27 -10.86 -8.72
C THR A 101 -7.65 -9.45 -8.29
N GLY A 102 -7.37 -8.46 -9.14
CA GLY A 102 -7.63 -7.05 -8.87
C GLY A 102 -6.44 -6.29 -8.24
N ASP A 103 -5.31 -6.93 -8.00
CA ASP A 103 -4.09 -6.23 -7.61
C ASP A 103 -3.55 -5.40 -8.79
N LEU A 104 -3.31 -4.11 -8.56
CA LEU A 104 -2.58 -3.22 -9.44
C LEU A 104 -1.23 -2.92 -8.81
N MET A 105 -0.15 -3.27 -9.50
CA MET A 105 1.20 -3.18 -8.96
C MET A 105 2.18 -2.58 -9.97
N LEU A 106 3.33 -2.15 -9.46
CA LEU A 106 4.48 -1.76 -10.27
C LEU A 106 5.55 -2.85 -10.16
N TYR A 107 5.97 -3.39 -11.29
CA TYR A 107 7.13 -4.24 -11.41
C TYR A 107 8.33 -3.40 -11.85
N GLY A 108 9.49 -3.60 -11.20
CA GLY A 108 10.63 -2.70 -11.40
C GLY A 108 10.28 -1.26 -11.03
N SER A 109 10.57 -0.32 -11.93
CA SER A 109 10.30 1.12 -11.72
C SER A 109 9.28 1.73 -12.69
N ASN A 110 8.85 0.99 -13.73
CA ASN A 110 7.98 1.56 -14.77
C ASN A 110 6.96 0.60 -15.37
N THR A 111 6.97 -0.69 -15.03
CA THR A 111 5.99 -1.63 -15.58
C THR A 111 4.75 -1.70 -14.68
N LEU A 112 3.64 -1.14 -15.16
CA LEU A 112 2.33 -1.23 -14.51
C LEU A 112 1.72 -2.59 -14.81
N VAL A 113 1.26 -3.31 -13.78
CA VAL A 113 0.70 -4.67 -13.91
C VAL A 113 -0.65 -4.75 -13.20
N LEU A 114 -1.68 -5.19 -13.92
CA LEU A 114 -3.02 -5.47 -13.40
C LEU A 114 -3.27 -6.98 -13.44
N PHE A 115 -3.36 -7.60 -12.26
CA PHE A 115 -3.59 -9.03 -12.11
C PHE A 115 -5.07 -9.37 -12.19
N TYR A 116 -5.43 -10.33 -13.04
CA TYR A 116 -6.81 -10.82 -13.16
C TYR A 116 -6.98 -12.30 -12.81
N LYS A 117 -5.90 -12.93 -12.30
CA LYS A 117 -5.93 -14.23 -11.61
C LYS A 117 -5.05 -14.17 -10.36
N SER A 118 -5.37 -15.00 -9.38
CA SER A 118 -4.59 -15.15 -8.15
C SER A 118 -3.61 -16.32 -8.31
N PHE A 119 -2.34 -16.10 -7.91
CA PHE A 119 -1.28 -17.11 -7.91
C PHE A 119 -0.11 -16.70 -7.01
N SER A 120 0.72 -17.66 -6.60
CA SER A 120 1.94 -17.37 -5.82
C SER A 120 3.06 -16.88 -6.72
N THR A 121 3.88 -15.96 -6.22
CA THR A 121 5.01 -15.39 -6.94
C THR A 121 6.25 -15.31 -6.06
N SER A 122 7.43 -15.40 -6.68
CA SER A 122 8.72 -15.08 -6.07
C SER A 122 9.23 -13.68 -6.45
N TYR A 123 8.55 -12.99 -7.37
CA TYR A 123 8.95 -11.65 -7.79
C TYR A 123 8.56 -10.58 -6.76
N ASN A 124 9.28 -9.45 -6.81
CA ASN A 124 9.01 -8.29 -5.99
C ASN A 124 8.22 -7.25 -6.79
N TYR A 125 7.24 -6.63 -6.13
CA TYR A 125 6.38 -5.58 -6.69
C TYR A 125 6.19 -4.46 -5.68
N THR A 126 5.94 -3.25 -6.17
CA THR A 126 5.41 -2.15 -5.36
C THR A 126 3.89 -2.09 -5.51
N ARG A 127 3.17 -2.10 -4.40
CA ARG A 127 1.70 -2.05 -4.41
C ARG A 127 1.21 -0.67 -4.79
N LEU A 128 0.25 -0.58 -5.73
CA LEU A 128 -0.39 0.68 -6.14
C LEU A 128 -1.85 0.76 -5.70
N ALA A 129 -2.65 -0.24 -6.08
CA ALA A 129 -4.06 -0.28 -5.73
C ALA A 129 -4.58 -1.71 -5.67
N ARG A 130 -5.80 -1.86 -5.11
CA ARG A 130 -6.55 -3.11 -5.14
C ARG A 130 -8.01 -2.85 -5.49
N ILE A 131 -8.52 -3.54 -6.49
CA ILE A 131 -9.93 -3.51 -6.87
C ILE A 131 -10.76 -4.10 -5.73
N GLU A 132 -11.80 -3.39 -5.30
CA GLU A 132 -12.63 -3.79 -4.16
C GLU A 132 -13.50 -5.02 -4.49
N ASN A 133 -14.06 -5.03 -5.69
CA ASN A 133 -14.82 -6.16 -6.21
C ASN A 133 -14.32 -6.51 -7.61
N PRO A 134 -13.40 -7.50 -7.74
CA PRO A 134 -12.84 -7.90 -9.02
C PRO A 134 -13.73 -8.85 -9.83
N SER A 135 -14.98 -9.08 -9.40
CA SER A 135 -15.92 -9.92 -10.15
C SER A 135 -16.10 -9.38 -11.56
N GLY A 136 -15.94 -10.23 -12.57
CA GLY A 136 -16.04 -9.84 -13.98
C GLY A 136 -14.79 -9.21 -14.59
N LEU A 137 -13.72 -8.93 -13.78
CA LEU A 137 -12.50 -8.28 -14.29
C LEU A 137 -11.84 -9.09 -15.40
N ALA A 138 -11.67 -10.38 -15.23
CA ALA A 138 -11.06 -11.26 -16.24
C ALA A 138 -11.87 -11.28 -17.54
N ALA A 139 -13.19 -11.27 -17.45
CA ALA A 139 -14.08 -11.21 -18.61
C ALA A 139 -13.99 -9.86 -19.34
N ALA A 140 -13.94 -8.75 -18.59
CA ALA A 140 -13.79 -7.41 -19.15
C ALA A 140 -12.45 -7.23 -19.85
N LEU A 141 -11.36 -7.71 -19.26
CA LEU A 141 -10.02 -7.63 -19.84
C LEU A 141 -9.83 -8.53 -21.07
N GLY A 142 -10.53 -9.66 -21.13
CA GLY A 142 -10.45 -10.60 -22.24
C GLY A 142 -9.04 -11.12 -22.53
N SER A 143 -8.87 -11.75 -23.68
CA SER A 143 -7.56 -12.20 -24.19
C SER A 143 -6.91 -11.12 -25.05
N GLY A 144 -5.57 -11.08 -25.08
CA GLY A 144 -4.80 -10.12 -25.88
C GLY A 144 -4.75 -8.71 -25.29
N ASN A 145 -4.48 -7.74 -26.14
CA ASN A 145 -4.33 -6.34 -25.72
C ASN A 145 -5.69 -5.70 -25.45
N VAL A 146 -5.74 -4.80 -24.49
CA VAL A 146 -6.98 -4.11 -24.11
C VAL A 146 -6.72 -2.68 -23.66
N MET A 147 -7.60 -1.77 -24.06
CA MET A 147 -7.58 -0.38 -23.59
C MET A 147 -8.13 -0.31 -22.18
N VAL A 148 -7.34 0.25 -21.29
CA VAL A 148 -7.72 0.48 -19.88
C VAL A 148 -7.55 1.95 -19.55
N LYS A 149 -8.59 2.54 -18.97
CA LYS A 149 -8.56 3.93 -18.47
C LYS A 149 -8.46 3.94 -16.97
N PHE A 150 -7.56 4.77 -16.44
CA PHE A 150 -7.34 5.00 -15.02
C PHE A 150 -7.66 6.45 -14.69
N GLU A 151 -8.51 6.69 -13.67
CA GLU A 151 -8.96 8.01 -13.23
C GLU A 151 -8.94 8.08 -11.70
N ALA A 152 -8.55 9.22 -11.13
CA ALA A 152 -8.72 9.46 -9.69
C ALA A 152 -10.20 9.76 -9.40
N GLU A 153 -10.73 9.21 -8.30
CA GLU A 153 -12.06 9.53 -7.76
C GLU A 153 -11.95 10.38 -6.50
#